data_b521493d1c40903a0218f0d55a3ba878
#
_entry.id   b521493d1c40903a0218f0d55a3ba878
#
_cell.length_a   1.000
_cell.length_b   1.000
_cell.length_c   1.000
_cell.angle_alpha   90.00
_cell.angle_beta   90.00
_cell.angle_gamma   90.00
#
_symmetry.space_group_name_H-M   'P 1'
#
loop_
_entity.id
_entity.type
_entity.pdbx_description
1 polymer ?
#
loop_
_entity_poly.entity_id
_entity_poly.type
_entity_poly.pdbx_seq_one_letter_code
_entity_poly.pdbx_strand_id
1 'polypeptide(L)'
;MDITVILCTYNRCQSLAKALESLAAQTLPSAVEWEVLVVDNNSKDQTRTVAEDYSRRHPGRFRYLFEPQPGKSHALNAGIRDSHGDIIAFIDDDATAEPTWLQNLTSGLHGNEWAGAGGRIVPAKNISFPRWFPPDEPRLFRTLALFSCGLEPGPLTEPPLGTNMAFRKEMFDRYGGFRTDLGPCPGSEIRGEDTEFGGRILAAGARMRYEPAAIVLHPVSPDRLRKQYFLTWWFDKGRSEFRQFGIPRDATWFVAGVPLSLFRRLARWTLLWILSISPARRFSCRLKVWTLAGQIVESYRHGHSRETVTAS
;
A
#
# COMPACT_ATOMS: atom_id res chain seq x y z
N MET A 1 -9.34 -7.52 -23.68
CA MET A 1 -9.53 -7.48 -22.20
C MET A 1 -9.31 -6.07 -21.73
N ASP A 2 -10.30 -5.44 -21.10
CA ASP A 2 -10.20 -4.03 -20.75
C ASP A 2 -9.56 -3.84 -19.38
N ILE A 3 -9.89 -4.74 -18.42
CA ILE A 3 -9.46 -4.59 -17.03
C ILE A 3 -8.92 -5.90 -16.47
N THR A 4 -7.77 -5.87 -15.80
CA THR A 4 -7.29 -6.94 -14.91
C THR A 4 -7.29 -6.45 -13.48
N VAL A 5 -7.99 -7.16 -12.60
CA VAL A 5 -7.88 -6.97 -11.14
C VAL A 5 -6.79 -7.87 -10.61
N ILE A 6 -5.73 -7.31 -10.03
CA ILE A 6 -4.65 -8.07 -9.38
C ILE A 6 -4.92 -8.12 -7.88
N LEU A 7 -4.98 -9.32 -7.33
CA LEU A 7 -5.10 -9.60 -5.92
C LEU A 7 -3.95 -10.49 -5.48
N CYS A 8 -2.99 -9.92 -4.73
CA CYS A 8 -1.86 -10.67 -4.18
C CYS A 8 -2.22 -11.23 -2.80
N THR A 9 -1.80 -12.46 -2.53
CA THR A 9 -2.10 -13.14 -1.26
C THR A 9 -0.92 -13.97 -0.77
N TYR A 10 -0.83 -14.12 0.57
CA TYR A 10 0.17 -14.95 1.22
C TYR A 10 -0.37 -15.51 2.54
N ASN A 11 -0.61 -16.84 2.61
CA ASN A 11 -1.08 -17.55 3.81
C ASN A 11 -2.37 -16.93 4.42
N ARG A 12 -3.38 -16.63 3.58
CA ARG A 12 -4.62 -15.96 4.02
C ARG A 12 -5.88 -16.54 3.35
N CYS A 13 -5.96 -17.88 3.23
CA CYS A 13 -7.05 -18.55 2.50
C CYS A 13 -8.46 -18.14 2.96
N GLN A 14 -8.67 -17.83 4.25
CA GLN A 14 -9.99 -17.46 4.78
C GLN A 14 -10.42 -16.03 4.38
N SER A 15 -9.51 -15.07 4.43
CA SER A 15 -9.81 -13.69 3.98
C SER A 15 -9.89 -13.62 2.45
N LEU A 16 -9.01 -14.33 1.76
CA LEU A 16 -9.05 -14.45 0.30
C LEU A 16 -10.42 -14.90 -0.21
N ALA A 17 -11.03 -15.93 0.40
CA ALA A 17 -12.36 -16.39 0.00
C ALA A 17 -13.42 -15.28 0.01
N LYS A 18 -13.40 -14.41 1.04
CA LYS A 18 -14.31 -13.26 1.15
C LYS A 18 -14.03 -12.17 0.11
N ALA A 19 -12.75 -11.90 -0.14
CA ALA A 19 -12.35 -10.94 -1.18
C ALA A 19 -12.81 -11.43 -2.57
N LEU A 20 -12.56 -12.70 -2.90
CA LEU A 20 -12.97 -13.29 -4.18
C LEU A 20 -14.50 -13.33 -4.36
N GLU A 21 -15.26 -13.59 -3.28
CA GLU A 21 -16.72 -13.51 -3.30
C GLU A 21 -17.20 -12.11 -3.70
N SER A 22 -16.62 -11.06 -3.12
CA SER A 22 -16.96 -9.68 -3.44
C SER A 22 -16.57 -9.30 -4.87
N LEU A 23 -15.49 -9.89 -5.40
CA LEU A 23 -15.09 -9.69 -6.79
C LEU A 23 -15.99 -10.46 -7.76
N ALA A 24 -16.45 -11.65 -7.41
CA ALA A 24 -17.42 -12.40 -8.20
C ALA A 24 -18.77 -11.67 -8.32
N ALA A 25 -19.12 -10.86 -7.31
CA ALA A 25 -20.35 -10.05 -7.29
C ALA A 25 -20.23 -8.69 -8.00
N GLN A 26 -19.10 -8.38 -8.65
CA GLN A 26 -18.94 -7.10 -9.37
C GLN A 26 -19.89 -6.99 -10.56
N THR A 27 -20.45 -5.80 -10.71
CA THR A 27 -21.34 -5.43 -11.81
C THR A 27 -20.66 -4.43 -12.73
N LEU A 28 -20.52 -4.79 -14.01
CA LEU A 28 -19.98 -3.91 -15.05
C LEU A 28 -20.89 -3.95 -16.27
N PRO A 29 -20.85 -2.93 -17.16
CA PRO A 29 -21.50 -2.99 -18.45
C PRO A 29 -21.06 -4.22 -19.23
N SER A 30 -21.99 -4.88 -19.96
CA SER A 30 -21.72 -6.12 -20.69
C SER A 30 -20.65 -6.01 -21.77
N ALA A 31 -20.37 -4.79 -22.24
CA ALA A 31 -19.32 -4.52 -23.23
C ALA A 31 -17.91 -4.49 -22.61
N VAL A 32 -17.76 -4.44 -21.27
CA VAL A 32 -16.47 -4.39 -20.60
C VAL A 32 -15.99 -5.80 -20.27
N GLU A 33 -14.89 -6.19 -20.85
CA GLU A 33 -14.22 -7.45 -20.55
C GLU A 33 -13.23 -7.26 -19.40
N TRP A 34 -13.32 -8.10 -18.36
CA TRP A 34 -12.45 -8.01 -17.21
C TRP A 34 -12.14 -9.37 -16.59
N GLU A 35 -11.01 -9.46 -15.91
CA GLU A 35 -10.55 -10.65 -15.20
C GLU A 35 -10.06 -10.32 -13.80
N VAL A 36 -9.98 -11.35 -12.95
CA VAL A 36 -9.31 -11.33 -11.65
C VAL A 36 -8.11 -12.28 -11.71
N LEU A 37 -6.93 -11.74 -11.48
CA LEU A 37 -5.68 -12.50 -11.38
C LEU A 37 -5.27 -12.61 -9.91
N VAL A 38 -5.46 -13.80 -9.34
CA VAL A 38 -5.02 -14.11 -7.97
C VAL A 38 -3.57 -14.52 -8.00
N VAL A 39 -2.70 -13.72 -7.41
CA VAL A 39 -1.26 -13.98 -7.35
C VAL A 39 -0.90 -14.52 -5.97
N ASP A 40 -0.63 -15.81 -5.89
CA ASP A 40 -0.21 -16.50 -4.67
C ASP A 40 1.30 -16.38 -4.48
N ASN A 41 1.71 -15.61 -3.49
CA ASN A 41 3.11 -15.36 -3.18
C ASN A 41 3.73 -16.46 -2.30
N ASN A 42 3.71 -17.71 -2.78
CA ASN A 42 4.31 -18.87 -2.12
C ASN A 42 3.64 -19.27 -0.80
N SER A 43 2.30 -19.28 -0.76
CA SER A 43 1.52 -19.73 0.40
C SER A 43 1.74 -21.21 0.72
N LYS A 44 1.56 -21.54 2.00
CA LYS A 44 1.67 -22.92 2.54
C LYS A 44 0.36 -23.43 3.13
N ASP A 45 -0.67 -22.60 3.15
CA ASP A 45 -2.02 -22.95 3.60
C ASP A 45 -2.91 -23.36 2.40
N GLN A 46 -4.22 -23.31 2.56
CA GLN A 46 -5.19 -23.67 1.50
C GLN A 46 -5.43 -22.55 0.47
N THR A 47 -4.59 -21.51 0.41
CA THR A 47 -4.73 -20.37 -0.52
C THR A 47 -4.87 -20.83 -1.97
N ARG A 48 -3.98 -21.71 -2.42
CA ARG A 48 -4.04 -22.28 -3.79
C ARG A 48 -5.37 -22.95 -4.07
N THR A 49 -5.85 -23.81 -3.16
CA THR A 49 -7.11 -24.53 -3.31
C THR A 49 -8.29 -23.58 -3.45
N VAL A 50 -8.33 -22.52 -2.65
CA VAL A 50 -9.37 -21.48 -2.72
C VAL A 50 -9.33 -20.76 -4.08
N ALA A 51 -8.15 -20.31 -4.53
CA ALA A 51 -8.01 -19.59 -5.78
C ALA A 51 -8.37 -20.45 -7.00
N GLU A 52 -7.92 -21.71 -7.06
CA GLU A 52 -8.24 -22.65 -8.14
C GLU A 52 -9.74 -23.03 -8.15
N ASP A 53 -10.41 -23.05 -6.99
CA ASP A 53 -11.85 -23.29 -6.92
C ASP A 53 -12.64 -22.14 -7.58
N TYR A 54 -12.24 -20.88 -7.34
CA TYR A 54 -12.84 -19.73 -8.02
C TYR A 54 -12.57 -19.75 -9.52
N SER A 55 -11.38 -20.12 -9.95
CA SER A 55 -11.04 -20.26 -11.38
C SER A 55 -11.93 -21.31 -12.06
N ARG A 56 -12.24 -22.41 -11.39
CA ARG A 56 -13.14 -23.46 -11.92
C ARG A 56 -14.61 -23.03 -11.96
N ARG A 57 -15.09 -22.30 -10.94
CA ARG A 57 -16.47 -21.82 -10.85
C ARG A 57 -16.76 -20.67 -11.83
N HIS A 58 -15.75 -19.88 -12.16
CA HIS A 58 -15.86 -18.72 -13.02
C HIS A 58 -14.81 -18.74 -14.15
N PRO A 59 -14.92 -19.71 -15.09
CA PRO A 59 -13.94 -19.87 -16.16
C PRO A 59 -13.85 -18.61 -17.04
N GLY A 60 -12.62 -18.22 -17.38
CA GLY A 60 -12.36 -16.99 -18.15
C GLY A 60 -12.42 -15.69 -17.32
N ARG A 61 -12.95 -15.75 -16.08
CA ARG A 61 -13.07 -14.58 -15.20
C ARG A 61 -12.01 -14.58 -14.08
N PHE A 62 -11.70 -15.72 -13.49
CA PHE A 62 -10.70 -15.85 -12.42
C PHE A 62 -9.54 -16.72 -12.90
N ARG A 63 -8.32 -16.23 -12.66
CA ARG A 63 -7.06 -16.91 -12.98
C ARG A 63 -6.19 -16.99 -11.74
N TYR A 64 -5.41 -18.06 -11.62
CA TYR A 64 -4.42 -18.27 -10.57
C TYR A 64 -3.02 -18.17 -11.14
N LEU A 65 -2.15 -17.43 -10.45
CA LEU A 65 -0.72 -17.30 -10.75
C LEU A 65 0.09 -17.60 -9.48
N PHE A 66 1.11 -18.42 -9.61
CA PHE A 66 2.04 -18.68 -8.51
C PHE A 66 3.33 -17.86 -8.69
N GLU A 67 3.69 -17.07 -7.66
CA GLU A 67 4.95 -16.32 -7.61
C GLU A 67 5.83 -16.91 -6.50
N PRO A 68 6.93 -17.62 -6.86
CA PRO A 68 7.80 -18.28 -5.88
C PRO A 68 8.66 -17.32 -5.07
N GLN A 69 8.97 -16.12 -5.61
CA GLN A 69 9.83 -15.16 -4.94
C GLN A 69 9.04 -14.39 -3.86
N PRO A 70 9.39 -14.55 -2.56
CA PRO A 70 8.66 -13.91 -1.49
C PRO A 70 8.75 -12.38 -1.56
N GLY A 71 7.61 -11.72 -1.29
CA GLY A 71 7.48 -10.27 -1.22
C GLY A 71 6.34 -9.73 -2.08
N LYS A 72 5.50 -8.89 -1.48
CA LYS A 72 4.30 -8.34 -2.13
C LYS A 72 4.62 -7.68 -3.47
N SER A 73 5.72 -6.93 -3.56
CA SER A 73 6.13 -6.26 -4.81
C SER A 73 6.51 -7.25 -5.92
N HIS A 74 7.08 -8.42 -5.57
CA HIS A 74 7.35 -9.47 -6.57
C HIS A 74 6.03 -10.02 -7.12
N ALA A 75 5.07 -10.32 -6.24
CA ALA A 75 3.75 -10.78 -6.64
C ALA A 75 2.99 -9.74 -7.49
N LEU A 76 2.98 -8.47 -7.08
CA LEU A 76 2.38 -7.39 -7.86
C LEU A 76 2.99 -7.28 -9.26
N ASN A 77 4.32 -7.30 -9.36
CA ASN A 77 5.02 -7.23 -10.65
C ASN A 77 4.79 -8.48 -11.51
N ALA A 78 4.68 -9.66 -10.91
CA ALA A 78 4.30 -10.88 -11.64
C ALA A 78 2.88 -10.75 -12.21
N GLY A 79 1.93 -10.27 -11.41
CA GLY A 79 0.57 -10.01 -11.85
C GLY A 79 0.49 -8.99 -12.98
N ILE A 80 1.27 -7.89 -12.92
CA ILE A 80 1.33 -6.90 -14.01
C ILE A 80 1.82 -7.52 -15.30
N ARG A 81 2.88 -8.33 -15.26
CA ARG A 81 3.42 -9.01 -16.45
C ARG A 81 2.41 -9.99 -17.08
N ASP A 82 1.65 -10.69 -16.25
CA ASP A 82 0.67 -11.72 -16.68
C ASP A 82 -0.73 -11.15 -16.93
N SER A 83 -0.96 -9.86 -16.69
CA SER A 83 -2.24 -9.18 -16.90
C SER A 83 -2.54 -9.00 -18.38
N HIS A 84 -3.82 -9.14 -18.76
CA HIS A 84 -4.29 -8.95 -20.12
C HIS A 84 -4.98 -7.59 -20.34
N GLY A 85 -5.46 -6.95 -19.27
CA GLY A 85 -6.19 -5.69 -19.34
C GLY A 85 -5.31 -4.48 -19.61
N ASP A 86 -5.86 -3.48 -20.28
CA ASP A 86 -5.25 -2.17 -20.50
C ASP A 86 -5.29 -1.29 -19.23
N ILE A 87 -6.21 -1.61 -18.32
CA ILE A 87 -6.31 -1.03 -16.97
C ILE A 87 -6.04 -2.13 -15.95
N ILE A 88 -5.18 -1.83 -14.98
CA ILE A 88 -4.84 -2.74 -13.88
C ILE A 88 -5.37 -2.14 -12.58
N ALA A 89 -6.32 -2.82 -11.96
CA ALA A 89 -6.85 -2.51 -10.64
C ALA A 89 -6.23 -3.41 -9.57
N PHE A 90 -6.05 -2.88 -8.36
CA PHE A 90 -5.46 -3.60 -7.24
C PHE A 90 -6.38 -3.56 -6.04
N ILE A 91 -6.47 -4.69 -5.35
CA ILE A 91 -7.20 -4.86 -4.09
C ILE A 91 -6.44 -5.85 -3.20
N ASP A 92 -6.46 -5.64 -1.87
CA ASP A 92 -5.84 -6.56 -0.92
C ASP A 92 -6.74 -7.78 -0.63
N ASP A 93 -6.12 -8.88 -0.25
CA ASP A 93 -6.77 -10.18 0.04
C ASP A 93 -7.60 -10.23 1.33
N ASP A 94 -7.57 -9.15 2.14
CA ASP A 94 -8.40 -8.97 3.34
C ASP A 94 -9.46 -7.86 3.17
N ALA A 95 -9.58 -7.28 1.99
CA ALA A 95 -10.55 -6.25 1.68
C ALA A 95 -11.76 -6.83 0.92
N THR A 96 -12.89 -6.13 0.99
CA THR A 96 -14.13 -6.49 0.26
C THR A 96 -14.59 -5.31 -0.58
N ALA A 97 -14.85 -5.52 -1.85
CA ALA A 97 -15.30 -4.50 -2.78
C ALA A 97 -16.83 -4.36 -2.77
N GLU A 98 -17.36 -3.14 -2.84
CA GLU A 98 -18.77 -2.90 -3.13
C GLU A 98 -19.11 -3.35 -4.56
N PRO A 99 -20.36 -3.75 -4.87
CA PRO A 99 -20.71 -4.34 -6.18
C PRO A 99 -20.39 -3.49 -7.41
N THR A 100 -20.33 -2.17 -7.29
CA THR A 100 -20.01 -1.24 -8.39
C THR A 100 -18.57 -0.71 -8.30
N TRP A 101 -17.76 -1.26 -7.41
CA TRP A 101 -16.39 -0.79 -7.14
C TRP A 101 -15.53 -0.70 -8.40
N LEU A 102 -15.44 -1.80 -9.16
CA LEU A 102 -14.56 -1.86 -10.32
C LEU A 102 -14.98 -0.89 -11.42
N GLN A 103 -16.30 -0.83 -11.71
CA GLN A 103 -16.85 0.12 -12.66
C GLN A 103 -16.51 1.56 -12.28
N ASN A 104 -16.74 1.93 -11.02
CA ASN A 104 -16.50 3.29 -10.54
C ASN A 104 -15.00 3.62 -10.56
N LEU A 105 -14.15 2.72 -10.07
CA LEU A 105 -12.69 2.93 -9.99
C LEU A 105 -12.07 3.19 -11.37
N THR A 106 -12.55 2.48 -12.40
CA THR A 106 -11.97 2.52 -13.75
C THR A 106 -12.66 3.50 -14.69
N SER A 107 -13.82 4.09 -14.30
CA SER A 107 -14.66 4.93 -15.17
C SER A 107 -13.92 6.10 -15.83
N GLY A 108 -12.95 6.70 -15.14
CA GLY A 108 -12.15 7.82 -15.65
C GLY A 108 -10.90 7.41 -16.43
N LEU A 109 -10.57 6.10 -16.51
CA LEU A 109 -9.29 5.63 -17.06
C LEU A 109 -9.34 5.22 -18.53
N HIS A 110 -10.51 5.19 -19.14
CA HIS A 110 -10.68 4.86 -20.57
C HIS A 110 -10.21 5.98 -21.52
N GLY A 111 -10.01 7.18 -21.00
CA GLY A 111 -9.42 8.33 -21.72
C GLY A 111 -7.96 8.60 -21.32
N ASN A 112 -7.35 9.60 -21.93
CA ASN A 112 -5.94 9.96 -21.71
C ASN A 112 -5.73 11.00 -20.59
N GLU A 113 -6.80 11.45 -19.93
CA GLU A 113 -6.70 12.50 -18.90
C GLU A 113 -6.05 12.01 -17.61
N TRP A 114 -6.34 10.75 -17.21
CA TRP A 114 -5.91 10.20 -15.93
C TRP A 114 -5.02 8.97 -16.13
N ALA A 115 -3.88 8.99 -15.48
CA ALA A 115 -2.93 7.87 -15.48
C ALA A 115 -3.33 6.75 -14.50
N GLY A 116 -4.10 7.11 -13.48
CA GLY A 116 -4.57 6.19 -12.46
C GLY A 116 -5.70 6.77 -11.64
N ALA A 117 -6.27 5.94 -10.79
CA ALA A 117 -7.33 6.31 -9.87
C ALA A 117 -7.12 5.68 -8.48
N GLY A 118 -7.71 6.30 -7.46
CA GLY A 118 -7.82 5.74 -6.13
C GLY A 118 -9.22 5.91 -5.59
N GLY A 119 -9.75 4.87 -4.96
CA GLY A 119 -11.08 4.88 -4.37
C GLY A 119 -11.08 5.09 -2.86
N ARG A 120 -12.26 5.18 -2.30
CA ARG A 120 -12.48 5.31 -0.87
C ARG A 120 -12.31 3.97 -0.16
N ILE A 121 -11.59 3.95 0.97
CA ILE A 121 -11.43 2.78 1.81
C ILE A 121 -12.05 3.09 3.16
N VAL A 122 -13.08 2.35 3.51
CA VAL A 122 -13.83 2.52 4.75
C VAL A 122 -13.73 1.28 5.64
N PRO A 123 -13.94 1.42 6.95
CA PRO A 123 -13.90 0.26 7.82
C PRO A 123 -15.10 -0.69 7.54
N ALA A 124 -14.82 -2.00 7.48
CA ALA A 124 -15.83 -3.04 7.26
C ALA A 124 -16.88 -3.13 8.40
N LYS A 125 -16.57 -2.56 9.55
CA LYS A 125 -17.48 -2.44 10.71
C LYS A 125 -17.28 -1.08 11.36
N ASN A 126 -18.30 -0.59 12.07
CA ASN A 126 -18.17 0.64 12.85
C ASN A 126 -17.01 0.54 13.84
N ILE A 127 -16.13 1.53 13.82
CA ILE A 127 -14.97 1.61 14.70
C ILE A 127 -15.20 2.68 15.76
N SER A 128 -14.99 2.32 17.02
CA SER A 128 -14.87 3.28 18.11
C SER A 128 -13.40 3.61 18.31
N PHE A 129 -12.96 4.79 17.90
CA PHE A 129 -11.58 5.22 18.06
C PHE A 129 -11.27 5.54 19.54
N PRO A 130 -10.11 5.15 20.05
CA PRO A 130 -9.68 5.49 21.41
C PRO A 130 -9.54 7.02 21.59
N ARG A 131 -9.75 7.52 22.82
CA ARG A 131 -9.65 8.97 23.15
C ARG A 131 -8.29 9.60 22.81
N TRP A 132 -7.23 8.80 22.70
CA TRP A 132 -5.89 9.30 22.34
C TRP A 132 -5.69 9.40 20.82
N PHE A 133 -6.60 8.85 20.00
CA PHE A 133 -6.51 8.90 18.55
C PHE A 133 -6.91 10.30 18.06
N PRO A 134 -6.03 11.04 17.39
CA PRO A 134 -6.36 12.35 16.84
C PRO A 134 -7.23 12.18 15.58
N PRO A 135 -8.51 12.61 15.62
CA PRO A 135 -9.41 12.43 14.48
C PRO A 135 -9.04 13.29 13.27
N ASP A 136 -8.29 14.37 13.50
CA ASP A 136 -7.91 15.35 12.46
C ASP A 136 -6.55 15.03 11.80
N GLU A 137 -6.00 13.82 12.00
CA GLU A 137 -4.73 13.40 11.43
C GLU A 137 -4.94 12.31 10.34
N PRO A 138 -5.09 12.68 9.04
CA PRO A 138 -5.37 11.73 7.95
C PRO A 138 -4.35 10.59 7.83
N ARG A 139 -3.09 10.86 8.20
CA ARG A 139 -2.00 9.87 8.16
C ARG A 139 -2.23 8.67 9.08
N LEU A 140 -2.96 8.86 10.19
CA LEU A 140 -3.29 7.77 11.10
C LEU A 140 -4.37 6.85 10.54
N PHE A 141 -5.30 7.39 9.75
CA PHE A 141 -6.25 6.58 9.02
C PHE A 141 -5.55 5.73 7.95
N ARG A 142 -4.59 6.29 7.23
CA ARG A 142 -3.76 5.53 6.28
C ARG A 142 -2.96 4.39 6.96
N THR A 143 -2.54 4.57 8.23
CA THR A 143 -1.92 3.49 9.02
C THR A 143 -2.87 2.29 9.21
N LEU A 144 -4.17 2.54 9.24
CA LEU A 144 -5.23 1.51 9.34
C LEU A 144 -5.70 1.02 7.95
N ALA A 145 -5.01 1.44 6.88
CA ALA A 145 -5.44 1.26 5.49
C ALA A 145 -6.84 1.85 5.22
N LEU A 146 -7.17 2.98 5.87
CA LEU A 146 -8.38 3.76 5.60
C LEU A 146 -8.02 5.01 4.82
N PHE A 147 -8.85 5.36 3.82
CA PHE A 147 -8.57 6.47 2.92
C PHE A 147 -9.86 7.14 2.43
N SER A 148 -9.91 8.47 2.55
CA SER A 148 -10.98 9.29 2.00
C SER A 148 -10.47 10.71 1.76
N CYS A 149 -10.78 11.26 0.59
CA CYS A 149 -10.54 12.67 0.24
C CYS A 149 -11.85 13.47 0.17
N GLY A 150 -12.92 12.97 0.78
CA GLY A 150 -14.26 13.58 0.75
C GLY A 150 -15.27 12.73 -0.03
N LEU A 151 -16.36 13.36 -0.44
CA LEU A 151 -17.47 12.70 -1.15
C LEU A 151 -17.54 13.07 -2.64
N GLU A 152 -16.72 14.03 -3.08
CA GLU A 152 -16.68 14.47 -4.46
C GLU A 152 -15.47 13.90 -5.20
N PRO A 153 -15.63 13.49 -6.47
CA PRO A 153 -14.51 13.08 -7.30
C PRO A 153 -13.60 14.26 -7.63
N GLY A 154 -12.30 14.00 -7.77
CA GLY A 154 -11.35 15.07 -8.05
C GLY A 154 -9.91 14.57 -8.26
N PRO A 155 -8.96 15.48 -8.48
CA PRO A 155 -7.57 15.12 -8.63
C PRO A 155 -6.97 14.66 -7.28
N LEU A 156 -6.18 13.58 -7.31
CA LEU A 156 -5.34 13.16 -6.20
C LEU A 156 -4.05 13.98 -6.17
N THR A 157 -3.74 14.56 -5.03
CA THR A 157 -2.46 15.24 -4.75
C THR A 157 -1.45 14.32 -4.06
N GLU A 158 -1.93 13.19 -3.54
CA GLU A 158 -1.12 12.14 -2.90
C GLU A 158 -1.44 10.78 -3.56
N PRO A 159 -0.48 9.83 -3.56
CA PRO A 159 -0.72 8.50 -4.10
C PRO A 159 -1.90 7.79 -3.43
N PRO A 160 -2.71 7.01 -4.15
CA PRO A 160 -3.70 6.13 -3.56
C PRO A 160 -3.04 5.02 -2.73
N LEU A 161 -3.83 4.26 -1.97
CA LEU A 161 -3.35 3.08 -1.25
C LEU A 161 -3.54 1.81 -2.10
N GLY A 162 -2.60 0.87 -1.97
CA GLY A 162 -2.60 -0.40 -2.67
C GLY A 162 -3.86 -1.23 -2.54
N THR A 163 -4.61 -1.02 -1.46
CA THR A 163 -5.90 -1.67 -1.20
C THR A 163 -7.01 -1.24 -2.16
N ASN A 164 -6.92 -0.05 -2.78
CA ASN A 164 -7.96 0.51 -3.67
C ASN A 164 -7.36 1.50 -4.66
N MET A 165 -6.71 0.98 -5.68
CA MET A 165 -6.09 1.79 -6.74
C MET A 165 -6.21 1.10 -8.10
N ALA A 166 -6.14 1.90 -9.17
CA ALA A 166 -6.01 1.41 -10.53
C ALA A 166 -5.07 2.33 -11.33
N PHE A 167 -4.41 1.74 -12.32
CA PHE A 167 -3.54 2.46 -13.25
C PHE A 167 -3.75 1.94 -14.67
N ARG A 168 -3.54 2.79 -15.67
CA ARG A 168 -3.38 2.32 -17.04
C ARG A 168 -2.10 1.49 -17.14
N LYS A 169 -2.13 0.37 -17.83
CA LYS A 169 -1.00 -0.58 -17.91
C LYS A 169 0.27 0.09 -18.46
N GLU A 170 0.13 1.00 -19.42
CA GLU A 170 1.24 1.77 -19.98
C GLU A 170 2.04 2.57 -18.95
N MET A 171 1.48 2.85 -17.76
CA MET A 171 2.21 3.51 -16.69
C MET A 171 3.32 2.62 -16.13
N PHE A 172 3.10 1.31 -16.11
CA PHE A 172 4.12 0.34 -15.71
C PHE A 172 5.20 0.17 -16.79
N ASP A 173 4.82 0.23 -18.06
CA ASP A 173 5.77 0.20 -19.17
C ASP A 173 6.66 1.46 -19.17
N ARG A 174 6.07 2.62 -18.91
CA ARG A 174 6.76 3.91 -18.95
C ARG A 174 7.61 4.19 -17.72
N TYR A 175 7.11 3.83 -16.52
CA TYR A 175 7.74 4.20 -15.25
C TYR A 175 8.33 3.00 -14.50
N GLY A 176 8.24 1.78 -15.05
CA GLY A 176 8.65 0.53 -14.39
C GLY A 176 7.63 0.05 -13.36
N GLY A 177 7.83 -1.15 -12.85
CA GLY A 177 6.97 -1.77 -11.84
C GLY A 177 7.18 -1.22 -10.43
N PHE A 178 6.61 -1.93 -9.46
CA PHE A 178 6.83 -1.68 -8.04
C PHE A 178 8.26 -2.06 -7.63
N ARG A 179 8.88 -1.24 -6.78
CA ARG A 179 10.22 -1.50 -6.24
C ARG A 179 10.19 -2.73 -5.33
N THR A 180 11.05 -3.71 -5.60
CA THR A 180 11.10 -4.99 -4.87
C THR A 180 11.84 -4.92 -3.53
N ASP A 181 12.57 -3.83 -3.27
CA ASP A 181 13.15 -3.52 -1.96
C ASP A 181 12.14 -2.84 -1.00
N LEU A 182 10.94 -2.55 -1.50
CA LEU A 182 9.76 -2.10 -0.76
C LEU A 182 8.66 -3.17 -0.81
N GLY A 183 7.67 -3.03 0.05
CA GLY A 183 6.57 -3.99 0.18
C GLY A 183 6.82 -5.05 1.26
N PRO A 184 5.76 -5.49 1.94
CA PRO A 184 5.86 -6.53 2.95
C PRO A 184 6.40 -7.84 2.37
N CYS A 185 7.27 -8.50 3.13
CA CYS A 185 7.74 -9.85 2.84
C CYS A 185 7.93 -10.62 4.15
N PRO A 186 7.99 -11.96 4.14
CA PRO A 186 8.23 -12.75 5.34
C PRO A 186 9.46 -12.24 6.12
N GLY A 187 9.26 -11.89 7.39
CA GLY A 187 10.30 -11.34 8.26
C GLY A 187 10.60 -9.84 8.10
N SER A 188 9.88 -9.12 7.22
CA SER A 188 10.03 -7.68 7.05
C SER A 188 8.71 -6.98 6.75
N GLU A 189 8.40 -5.97 7.53
CA GLU A 189 7.21 -5.12 7.38
C GLU A 189 7.54 -3.78 6.65
N ILE A 190 8.58 -3.77 5.84
CA ILE A 190 8.88 -2.65 4.94
C ILE A 190 7.71 -2.47 3.98
N ARG A 191 7.23 -1.23 3.83
CA ARG A 191 6.01 -0.88 3.09
C ARG A 191 6.29 0.26 2.13
N GLY A 192 5.25 0.67 1.39
CA GLY A 192 5.26 1.88 0.59
C GLY A 192 5.62 1.65 -0.88
N GLU A 193 5.50 0.43 -1.36
CA GLU A 193 5.62 0.07 -2.78
C GLU A 193 4.58 0.81 -3.63
N ASP A 194 3.35 0.89 -3.11
CA ASP A 194 2.21 1.58 -3.73
C ASP A 194 2.38 3.10 -3.73
N THR A 195 2.74 3.65 -2.58
CA THR A 195 2.95 5.11 -2.44
C THR A 195 4.20 5.60 -3.15
N GLU A 196 5.23 4.77 -3.28
CA GLU A 196 6.41 5.09 -4.09
C GLU A 196 6.05 5.15 -5.57
N PHE A 197 5.38 4.10 -6.09
CA PHE A 197 4.99 4.05 -7.48
C PHE A 197 4.06 5.21 -7.86
N GLY A 198 2.99 5.42 -7.09
CA GLY A 198 2.08 6.54 -7.31
C GLY A 198 2.77 7.91 -7.18
N GLY A 199 3.69 8.06 -6.22
CA GLY A 199 4.48 9.28 -6.05
C GLY A 199 5.41 9.55 -7.23
N ARG A 200 6.03 8.51 -7.81
CA ARG A 200 6.88 8.59 -9.00
C ARG A 200 6.11 9.08 -10.22
N ILE A 201 4.89 8.59 -10.41
CA ILE A 201 4.00 9.00 -11.51
C ILE A 201 3.54 10.45 -11.32
N LEU A 202 3.10 10.84 -10.11
CA LEU A 202 2.71 12.22 -9.81
C LEU A 202 3.88 13.20 -9.99
N ALA A 203 5.08 12.84 -9.55
CA ALA A 203 6.28 13.65 -9.71
C ALA A 203 6.68 13.85 -11.19
N ALA A 204 6.30 12.90 -12.06
CA ALA A 204 6.48 13.00 -13.51
C ALA A 204 5.37 13.84 -14.19
N GLY A 205 4.45 14.44 -13.43
CA GLY A 205 3.39 15.31 -13.94
C GLY A 205 2.13 14.59 -14.40
N ALA A 206 2.04 13.26 -14.23
CA ALA A 206 0.82 12.53 -14.54
C ALA A 206 -0.27 12.80 -13.50
N ARG A 207 -1.53 12.78 -13.93
CA ARG A 207 -2.69 13.06 -13.08
C ARG A 207 -3.35 11.77 -12.62
N MET A 208 -3.76 11.73 -11.36
CA MET A 208 -4.56 10.64 -10.80
C MET A 208 -5.89 11.17 -10.29
N ARG A 209 -6.95 10.36 -10.40
CA ARG A 209 -8.32 10.69 -9.99
C ARG A 209 -8.66 10.04 -8.66
N TYR A 210 -9.28 10.79 -7.77
CA TYR A 210 -10.02 10.24 -6.63
C TYR A 210 -11.46 9.95 -7.04
N GLU A 211 -11.92 8.72 -6.78
CA GLU A 211 -13.29 8.28 -7.05
C GLU A 211 -13.96 7.79 -5.77
N PRO A 212 -14.77 8.64 -5.09
CA PRO A 212 -15.38 8.29 -3.81
C PRO A 212 -16.41 7.16 -3.89
N ALA A 213 -17.02 6.95 -5.07
CA ALA A 213 -17.97 5.86 -5.31
C ALA A 213 -17.31 4.48 -5.50
N ALA A 214 -15.98 4.45 -5.72
CA ALA A 214 -15.21 3.20 -5.73
C ALA A 214 -14.87 2.80 -4.29
N ILE A 215 -15.79 2.09 -3.63
CA ILE A 215 -15.71 1.80 -2.19
C ILE A 215 -15.16 0.39 -1.96
N VAL A 216 -14.15 0.32 -1.08
CA VAL A 216 -13.62 -0.92 -0.52
C VAL A 216 -13.78 -0.90 1.00
N LEU A 217 -14.25 -2.01 1.55
CA LEU A 217 -14.41 -2.25 2.98
C LEU A 217 -13.14 -2.97 3.49
N HIS A 218 -12.45 -2.36 4.44
CA HIS A 218 -11.22 -2.94 5.01
C HIS A 218 -11.42 -3.30 6.49
N PRO A 219 -11.05 -4.51 6.95
CA PRO A 219 -11.18 -4.91 8.34
C PRO A 219 -10.13 -4.22 9.21
N VAL A 220 -10.59 -3.58 10.27
CA VAL A 220 -9.72 -3.01 11.31
C VAL A 220 -9.90 -3.79 12.59
N SER A 221 -8.92 -4.63 12.91
CA SER A 221 -8.94 -5.42 14.15
C SER A 221 -8.71 -4.53 15.39
N PRO A 222 -9.21 -4.89 16.57
CA PRO A 222 -8.96 -4.17 17.82
C PRO A 222 -7.47 -3.98 18.13
N ASP A 223 -6.62 -4.93 17.74
CA ASP A 223 -5.18 -4.83 17.95
C ASP A 223 -4.54 -3.71 17.13
N ARG A 224 -5.07 -3.41 15.94
CA ARG A 224 -4.63 -2.27 15.13
C ARG A 224 -4.99 -0.91 15.76
N LEU A 225 -5.92 -0.87 16.73
CA LEU A 225 -6.28 0.33 17.48
C LEU A 225 -5.44 0.54 18.75
N ARG A 226 -4.42 -0.27 18.98
CA ARG A 226 -3.48 -0.09 20.11
C ARG A 226 -2.33 0.83 19.73
N LYS A 227 -1.87 1.66 20.66
CA LYS A 227 -0.72 2.56 20.44
C LYS A 227 0.52 1.82 19.93
N GLN A 228 0.76 0.59 20.44
CA GLN A 228 1.90 -0.21 20.03
C GLN A 228 1.90 -0.52 18.54
N TYR A 229 0.73 -0.85 17.95
CA TYR A 229 0.60 -1.07 16.51
C TYR A 229 1.08 0.14 15.72
N PHE A 230 0.64 1.35 16.08
CA PHE A 230 1.06 2.59 15.41
C PHE A 230 2.57 2.83 15.57
N LEU A 231 3.12 2.59 16.75
CA LEU A 231 4.56 2.80 16.98
C LEU A 231 5.41 1.86 16.11
N THR A 232 5.08 0.58 16.07
CA THR A 232 5.75 -0.40 15.21
C THR A 232 5.60 -0.02 13.73
N TRP A 233 4.39 0.29 13.31
CA TRP A 233 4.11 0.68 11.92
C TRP A 233 4.90 1.92 11.49
N TRP A 234 4.98 2.96 12.36
CA TRP A 234 5.69 4.19 12.05
C TRP A 234 7.21 4.04 12.13
N PHE A 235 7.71 3.10 12.93
CA PHE A 235 9.10 2.70 12.89
C PHE A 235 9.45 2.06 11.53
N ASP A 236 8.67 1.08 11.08
CA ASP A 236 8.88 0.44 9.78
C ASP A 236 8.65 1.41 8.62
N LYS A 237 7.70 2.35 8.74
CA LYS A 237 7.55 3.47 7.80
C LYS A 237 8.83 4.29 7.70
N GLY A 238 9.49 4.58 8.81
CA GLY A 238 10.77 5.30 8.81
C GLY A 238 11.85 4.53 8.06
N ARG A 239 11.92 3.22 8.22
CA ARG A 239 12.81 2.35 7.46
C ARG A 239 12.49 2.39 5.97
N SER A 240 11.22 2.30 5.61
CA SER A 240 10.73 2.39 4.22
C SER A 240 11.08 3.75 3.59
N GLU A 241 10.86 4.85 4.31
CA GLU A 241 11.20 6.20 3.85
C GLU A 241 12.71 6.33 3.56
N PHE A 242 13.58 5.75 4.40
CA PHE A 242 15.00 5.77 4.13
C PHE A 242 15.37 4.96 2.88
N ARG A 243 14.76 3.80 2.65
CA ARG A 243 14.95 3.02 1.40
C ARG A 243 14.45 3.79 0.18
N GLN A 244 13.33 4.47 0.31
CA GLN A 244 12.70 5.21 -0.79
C GLN A 244 13.50 6.46 -1.18
N PHE A 245 13.92 7.26 -0.20
CA PHE A 245 14.50 8.58 -0.43
C PHE A 245 16.02 8.65 -0.19
N GLY A 246 16.58 7.64 0.46
CA GLY A 246 18.00 7.58 0.76
C GLY A 246 18.45 8.57 1.83
N ILE A 247 19.70 9.00 1.72
CA ILE A 247 20.32 9.97 2.62
C ILE A 247 19.65 11.33 2.44
N PRO A 248 19.23 12.01 3.54
CA PRO A 248 18.68 13.36 3.48
C PRO A 248 19.62 14.34 2.76
N ARG A 249 19.06 15.21 1.92
CA ARG A 249 19.84 16.18 1.11
C ARG A 249 20.65 17.18 1.95
N ASP A 250 20.24 17.42 3.20
CA ASP A 250 20.90 18.28 4.18
C ASP A 250 21.99 17.58 4.99
N ALA A 251 22.32 16.34 4.66
CA ALA A 251 23.30 15.53 5.37
C ALA A 251 24.73 15.93 4.96
N THR A 252 25.42 16.64 5.85
CA THR A 252 26.83 17.04 5.67
C THR A 252 27.78 16.27 6.58
N TRP A 253 27.30 15.81 7.74
CA TRP A 253 28.08 15.10 8.75
C TRP A 253 27.45 13.75 9.09
N PHE A 254 28.31 12.77 9.36
CA PHE A 254 27.89 11.38 9.64
C PHE A 254 28.54 10.88 10.94
N VAL A 255 27.80 10.06 11.68
CA VAL A 255 28.25 9.30 12.84
C VAL A 255 27.94 7.84 12.60
N ALA A 256 28.95 6.99 12.53
CA ALA A 256 28.80 5.54 12.19
C ALA A 256 27.94 5.31 10.93
N GLY A 257 28.19 6.07 9.86
CA GLY A 257 27.45 5.96 8.60
C GLY A 257 26.02 6.55 8.61
N VAL A 258 25.58 7.13 9.75
CA VAL A 258 24.25 7.74 9.89
C VAL A 258 24.36 9.26 9.85
N PRO A 259 23.52 9.95 9.04
CA PRO A 259 23.49 11.42 9.00
C PRO A 259 23.24 12.06 10.38
N LEU A 260 24.07 13.00 10.79
CA LEU A 260 23.93 13.71 12.06
C LEU A 260 22.62 14.51 12.13
N SER A 261 22.09 14.94 10.98
CA SER A 261 20.78 15.62 10.88
C SER A 261 19.62 14.76 11.41
N LEU A 262 19.67 13.43 11.26
CA LEU A 262 18.67 12.52 11.80
C LEU A 262 18.70 12.50 13.34
N PHE A 263 19.88 12.49 13.95
CA PHE A 263 20.02 12.55 15.42
C PHE A 263 19.53 13.89 15.98
N ARG A 264 19.85 15.03 15.32
CA ARG A 264 19.35 16.36 15.71
C ARG A 264 17.82 16.43 15.63
N ARG A 265 17.24 15.89 14.58
CA ARG A 265 15.77 15.81 14.41
C ARG A 265 15.15 14.90 15.48
N LEU A 266 15.77 13.75 15.77
CA LEU A 266 15.34 12.83 16.82
C LEU A 266 15.32 13.53 18.19
N ALA A 267 16.40 14.19 18.57
CA ALA A 267 16.51 14.94 19.83
C ALA A 267 15.43 16.02 19.94
N ARG A 268 15.21 16.81 18.87
CA ARG A 268 14.15 17.83 18.81
C ARG A 268 12.76 17.23 19.03
N TRP A 269 12.41 16.15 18.33
CA TRP A 269 11.08 15.54 18.45
C TRP A 269 10.89 14.82 19.78
N THR A 270 11.97 14.27 20.39
CA THR A 270 11.95 13.71 21.74
C THR A 270 11.68 14.81 22.78
N LEU A 271 12.33 15.96 22.66
CA LEU A 271 12.05 17.11 23.53
C LEU A 271 10.60 17.59 23.41
N LEU A 272 10.10 17.75 22.19
CA LEU A 272 8.70 18.11 21.93
C LEU A 272 7.72 17.06 22.48
N TRP A 273 8.05 15.78 22.40
CA TRP A 273 7.26 14.70 23.00
C TRP A 273 7.19 14.81 24.52
N ILE A 274 8.33 15.05 25.19
CA ILE A 274 8.41 15.20 26.66
C ILE A 274 7.62 16.43 27.11
N LEU A 275 7.76 17.55 26.42
CA LEU A 275 7.15 18.84 26.78
C LEU A 275 5.68 18.95 26.37
N SER A 276 5.15 18.02 25.55
CA SER A 276 3.77 18.10 25.09
C SER A 276 2.78 17.72 26.18
N ILE A 277 1.85 18.64 26.52
CA ILE A 277 0.79 18.44 27.52
C ILE A 277 -0.40 17.71 26.90
N SER A 278 -0.82 18.09 25.68
CA SER A 278 -1.93 17.45 24.97
C SER A 278 -1.63 15.99 24.65
N PRO A 279 -2.47 15.02 25.05
CA PRO A 279 -2.29 13.60 24.77
C PRO A 279 -2.16 13.29 23.28
N ALA A 280 -2.96 13.94 22.43
CA ALA A 280 -2.94 13.76 20.97
C ALA A 280 -1.61 14.27 20.40
N ARG A 281 -1.21 15.50 20.71
CA ARG A 281 0.07 16.08 20.27
C ARG A 281 1.26 15.27 20.77
N ARG A 282 1.23 14.82 22.03
CA ARG A 282 2.25 13.96 22.62
C ARG A 282 2.40 12.66 21.86
N PHE A 283 1.27 12.05 21.43
CA PHE A 283 1.29 10.85 20.63
C PHE A 283 1.84 11.08 19.21
N SER A 284 1.42 12.17 18.54
CA SER A 284 1.97 12.55 17.23
C SER A 284 3.49 12.81 17.28
N CYS A 285 3.99 13.49 18.31
CA CYS A 285 5.44 13.67 18.51
C CYS A 285 6.14 12.32 18.68
N ARG A 286 5.56 11.41 19.47
CA ARG A 286 6.11 10.07 19.69
C ARG A 286 6.20 9.28 18.38
N LEU A 287 5.21 9.37 17.49
CA LEU A 287 5.25 8.73 16.17
C LEU A 287 6.43 9.26 15.33
N LYS A 288 6.70 10.57 15.37
CA LYS A 288 7.87 11.16 14.69
C LYS A 288 9.19 10.63 15.24
N VAL A 289 9.29 10.43 16.56
CA VAL A 289 10.47 9.81 17.20
C VAL A 289 10.67 8.40 16.66
N TRP A 290 9.61 7.57 16.58
CA TRP A 290 9.70 6.21 16.05
C TRP A 290 10.05 6.17 14.55
N THR A 291 9.49 7.06 13.74
CA THR A 291 9.87 7.20 12.33
C THR A 291 11.36 7.49 12.18
N LEU A 292 11.88 8.48 12.93
CA LEU A 292 13.29 8.83 12.87
C LEU A 292 14.19 7.71 13.38
N ALA A 293 13.78 6.98 14.43
CA ALA A 293 14.49 5.80 14.88
C ALA A 293 14.57 4.72 13.77
N GLY A 294 13.48 4.50 13.04
CA GLY A 294 13.46 3.62 11.87
C GLY A 294 14.43 4.07 10.77
N GLN A 295 14.42 5.36 10.43
CA GLN A 295 15.36 5.94 9.44
C GLN A 295 16.82 5.75 9.88
N ILE A 296 17.14 5.99 11.16
CA ILE A 296 18.49 5.80 11.71
C ILE A 296 18.93 4.34 11.60
N VAL A 297 18.07 3.40 12.00
CA VAL A 297 18.40 1.96 11.93
C VAL A 297 18.65 1.52 10.49
N GLU A 298 17.82 1.94 9.55
CA GLU A 298 17.98 1.54 8.16
C GLU A 298 19.19 2.22 7.50
N SER A 299 19.47 3.49 7.85
CA SER A 299 20.70 4.19 7.42
C SER A 299 21.96 3.48 7.89
N TYR A 300 21.99 3.06 9.17
CA TYR A 300 23.12 2.32 9.75
C TYR A 300 23.34 0.99 8.99
N ARG A 301 22.29 0.22 8.74
CA ARG A 301 22.35 -1.04 7.99
C ARG A 301 22.87 -0.82 6.57
N HIS A 302 22.41 0.23 5.90
CA HIS A 302 22.83 0.55 4.54
C HIS A 302 24.29 0.98 4.46
N GLY A 303 24.82 1.73 5.44
CA GLY A 303 26.22 2.12 5.54
C GLY A 303 27.14 0.90 5.65
N HIS A 304 26.81 -0.04 6.52
CA HIS A 304 27.63 -1.25 6.74
C HIS A 304 27.60 -2.25 5.58
N SER A 305 26.47 -2.32 4.84
CA SER A 305 26.40 -3.18 3.65
C SER A 305 27.30 -2.70 2.51
N ARG A 306 27.60 -1.40 2.44
CA ARG A 306 28.55 -0.86 1.44
C ARG A 306 30.01 -1.11 1.82
N GLU A 307 30.36 -1.06 3.10
CA GLU A 307 31.73 -1.32 3.58
C GLU A 307 32.15 -2.78 3.36
N THR A 308 31.22 -3.74 3.51
CA THR A 308 31.49 -5.16 3.27
C THR A 308 31.67 -5.51 1.79
N VAL A 309 31.07 -4.78 0.85
CA VAL A 309 31.22 -5.00 -0.60
C VAL A 309 32.50 -4.34 -1.14
N THR A 310 33.02 -3.30 -0.50
CA THR A 310 34.31 -2.65 -0.88
C THR A 310 35.53 -3.31 -0.26
N ALA A 311 35.36 -4.24 0.69
CA ALA A 311 36.43 -4.97 1.38
C ALA A 311 36.62 -6.42 0.83
N SER A 312 35.84 -6.82 -0.17
CA SER A 312 35.94 -8.09 -0.92
C SER A 312 36.43 -7.82 -2.34
#